data_3183d0c1888a86d121d86fc0b3ddaaac
#
_entry.id   3183d0c1888a86d121d86fc0b3ddaaac
#
_cell.length_a   1.000
_cell.length_b   1.000
_cell.length_c   1.000
_cell.angle_alpha   90.00
_cell.angle_beta   90.00
_cell.angle_gamma   90.00
#
_symmetry.space_group_name_H-M   'P 1'
#
loop_
_entity.id
_entity.type
_entity.pdbx_description
1 polymer ?
#
loop_
_entity_poly.entity_id
_entity_poly.type
_entity_poly.pdbx_seq_one_letter_code
_entity_poly.pdbx_strand_id
1 'polypeptide(L)'
;MLPVYEEAHRRGLPVLFHTGDSRTDFSTPRRLMNVIQKIPDFTCIAAHLGGYSEWEDARRELSGTNVYIDTSSSLFAVTPEQARKSIEHFGVDHTMFGTDFPMWSPKEELERFFALGYGEEDNRKMLFENFARLFRLAE
;
A
#
# COMPACT_ATOMS: atom_id res chain seq x y z
N MET A 1 -15.97 14.35 1.27
CA MET A 1 -15.21 13.18 0.73
C MET A 1 -15.83 11.85 1.16
N LEU A 2 -16.33 11.68 2.40
CA LEU A 2 -16.89 10.41 2.89
C LEU A 2 -17.94 9.78 1.95
N PRO A 3 -18.92 10.52 1.39
CA PRO A 3 -19.90 9.92 0.48
C PRO A 3 -19.31 9.28 -0.78
N VAL A 4 -18.15 9.74 -1.24
CA VAL A 4 -17.44 9.14 -2.39
C VAL A 4 -16.87 7.78 -2.02
N TYR A 5 -16.33 7.65 -0.80
CA TYR A 5 -15.78 6.38 -0.31
C TYR A 5 -16.90 5.37 -0.01
N GLU A 6 -18.01 5.82 0.54
CA GLU A 6 -19.21 4.99 0.76
C GLU A 6 -19.76 4.45 -0.57
N GLU A 7 -19.80 5.27 -1.61
CA GLU A 7 -20.23 4.82 -2.94
C GLU A 7 -19.24 3.84 -3.59
N ALA A 8 -17.92 4.08 -3.44
CA ALA A 8 -16.91 3.13 -3.91
C ALA A 8 -17.05 1.79 -3.19
N HIS A 9 -17.22 1.80 -1.87
CA HIS A 9 -17.45 0.60 -1.06
C HIS A 9 -18.71 -0.15 -1.51
N ARG A 10 -19.83 0.55 -1.69
CA ARG A 10 -21.08 -0.04 -2.15
C ARG A 10 -20.95 -0.73 -3.52
N ARG A 11 -20.07 -0.22 -4.38
CA ARG A 11 -19.74 -0.82 -5.69
C ARG A 11 -18.68 -1.91 -5.64
N GLY A 12 -18.09 -2.17 -4.47
CA GLY A 12 -16.97 -3.10 -4.33
C GLY A 12 -15.70 -2.64 -5.03
N LEU A 13 -15.51 -1.32 -5.17
CA LEU A 13 -14.33 -0.73 -5.79
C LEU A 13 -13.27 -0.44 -4.73
N PRO A 14 -12.03 -0.94 -4.90
CA PRO A 14 -10.92 -0.52 -4.06
C PRO A 14 -10.58 0.96 -4.31
N VAL A 15 -10.12 1.65 -3.27
CA VAL A 15 -9.65 3.03 -3.39
C VAL A 15 -8.18 3.12 -2.99
N LEU A 16 -7.36 3.66 -3.89
CA LEU A 16 -5.97 3.98 -3.62
C LEU A 16 -5.88 5.36 -2.97
N PHE A 17 -5.23 5.43 -1.82
CA PHE A 17 -4.95 6.67 -1.10
C PHE A 17 -3.47 7.00 -1.17
N HIS A 18 -3.14 8.22 -1.57
CA HIS A 18 -1.85 8.78 -1.21
C HIS A 18 -1.82 8.90 0.31
N THR A 19 -0.92 8.19 0.97
CA THR A 19 -0.86 8.13 2.43
C THR A 19 0.50 8.62 2.90
N GLY A 20 0.48 9.53 3.88
CA GLY A 20 1.67 10.20 4.40
C GLY A 20 2.11 11.42 3.57
N ASP A 21 2.65 12.42 4.24
CA ASP A 21 3.32 13.58 3.62
C ASP A 21 4.18 14.27 4.67
N SER A 22 5.46 14.44 4.38
CA SER A 22 6.41 15.12 5.31
C SER A 22 6.12 16.62 5.54
N ARG A 23 5.24 17.22 4.74
CA ARG A 23 4.99 18.67 4.73
C ARG A 23 3.61 19.05 5.29
N THR A 24 2.66 18.11 5.25
CA THR A 24 1.27 18.37 5.63
C THR A 24 0.67 17.16 6.36
N ASP A 25 -0.41 17.40 7.10
CA ASP A 25 -1.15 16.34 7.81
C ASP A 25 -2.42 15.88 7.07
N PHE A 26 -2.57 16.24 5.79
CA PHE A 26 -3.82 15.99 5.06
C PHE A 26 -4.06 14.53 4.71
N SER A 27 -3.00 13.74 4.59
CA SER A 27 -3.06 12.34 4.17
C SER A 27 -2.36 11.38 5.13
N THR A 28 -2.29 11.72 6.42
CA THR A 28 -1.63 10.87 7.42
C THR A 28 -2.30 9.49 7.53
N PRO A 29 -1.56 8.44 7.94
CA PRO A 29 -2.14 7.11 8.21
C PRO A 29 -3.33 7.15 9.17
N ARG A 30 -3.28 8.03 10.16
CA ARG A 30 -4.39 8.23 11.11
C ARG A 30 -5.66 8.76 10.44
N ARG A 31 -5.54 9.63 9.43
CA ARG A 31 -6.72 10.09 8.67
C ARG A 31 -7.33 8.98 7.84
N LEU A 32 -6.52 8.11 7.27
CA LEU A 32 -7.00 6.91 6.59
C LEU A 32 -7.72 5.97 7.58
N MET A 33 -7.13 5.74 8.76
CA MET A 33 -7.79 4.95 9.82
C MET A 33 -9.16 5.51 10.21
N ASN A 34 -9.32 6.83 10.26
CA ASN A 34 -10.62 7.46 10.52
C ASN A 34 -11.66 7.15 9.43
N VAL A 35 -11.24 6.96 8.18
CA VAL A 35 -12.13 6.53 7.08
C VAL A 35 -12.50 5.06 7.26
N ILE A 36 -11.53 4.19 7.52
CA ILE A 36 -11.73 2.76 7.73
C ILE A 36 -12.71 2.50 8.89
N GLN A 37 -12.56 3.22 10.00
CA GLN A 37 -13.48 3.10 11.15
C GLN A 37 -14.92 3.48 10.83
N LYS A 38 -15.13 4.40 9.88
CA LYS A 38 -16.48 4.86 9.48
C LYS A 38 -17.13 3.98 8.43
N ILE A 39 -16.33 3.25 7.67
CA ILE A 39 -16.80 2.34 6.61
C ILE A 39 -16.15 0.97 6.88
N PRO A 40 -16.76 0.12 7.73
CA PRO A 40 -16.26 -1.22 7.97
C PRO A 40 -16.13 -2.01 6.68
N ASP A 41 -15.11 -2.86 6.58
CA ASP A 41 -14.81 -3.69 5.40
C ASP A 41 -14.47 -2.90 4.12
N PHE A 42 -14.16 -1.60 4.26
CA PHE A 42 -13.74 -0.78 3.14
C PHE A 42 -12.42 -1.27 2.55
N THR A 43 -12.45 -1.60 1.27
CA THR A 43 -11.25 -2.04 0.54
C THR A 43 -10.43 -0.83 0.13
N CYS A 44 -9.27 -0.66 0.73
CA CYS A 44 -8.38 0.45 0.43
C CYS A 44 -6.91 0.03 0.32
N ILE A 45 -6.18 0.80 -0.45
CA ILE A 45 -4.74 0.66 -0.65
C ILE A 45 -4.09 1.93 -0.11
N ALA A 46 -3.27 1.79 0.92
CA ALA A 46 -2.44 2.86 1.44
C ALA A 46 -1.11 2.87 0.68
N ALA A 47 -0.96 3.78 -0.26
CA ALA A 47 0.25 3.90 -1.08
C ALA A 47 1.51 4.15 -0.22
N HIS A 48 2.67 3.90 -0.83
CA HIS A 48 3.98 4.25 -0.27
C HIS A 48 4.31 3.49 1.02
N LEU A 49 4.19 2.15 0.99
CA LEU A 49 4.38 1.27 2.16
C LEU A 49 3.47 1.66 3.35
N GLY A 50 2.27 2.18 3.03
CA GLY A 50 1.28 2.58 4.01
C GLY A 50 1.37 4.03 4.48
N GLY A 51 2.44 4.77 4.15
CA GLY A 51 2.59 6.17 4.57
C GLY A 51 3.93 6.78 4.21
N TYR A 52 4.01 7.51 3.10
CA TYR A 52 5.23 8.20 2.68
C TYR A 52 5.85 9.02 3.82
N SER A 53 7.13 8.78 4.12
CA SER A 53 7.87 9.38 5.24
C SER A 53 7.32 9.10 6.66
N GLU A 54 6.13 8.50 6.79
CA GLU A 54 5.45 8.17 8.05
C GLU A 54 5.31 6.65 8.24
N TRP A 55 6.26 5.84 7.76
CA TRP A 55 6.17 4.37 7.73
C TRP A 55 5.99 3.71 9.11
N GLU A 56 6.55 4.30 10.16
CA GLU A 56 6.37 3.80 11.52
C GLU A 56 4.96 4.10 12.05
N ASP A 57 4.47 5.31 11.78
CA ASP A 57 3.10 5.69 12.11
C ASP A 57 2.08 4.86 11.32
N ALA A 58 2.35 4.58 10.05
CA ALA A 58 1.52 3.70 9.23
C ALA A 58 1.37 2.31 9.87
N ARG A 59 2.47 1.68 10.26
CA ARG A 59 2.41 0.39 10.95
C ARG A 59 1.64 0.45 12.27
N ARG A 60 1.77 1.53 13.02
CA ARG A 60 1.06 1.70 14.30
C ARG A 60 -0.43 1.98 14.10
N GLU A 61 -0.76 2.94 13.25
CA GLU A 61 -2.13 3.46 13.10
C GLU A 61 -3.03 2.51 12.30
N LEU A 62 -2.47 1.80 11.31
CA LEU A 62 -3.21 0.88 10.45
C LEU A 62 -3.11 -0.58 10.89
N SER A 63 -2.51 -0.84 12.06
CA SER A 63 -2.41 -2.19 12.61
C SER A 63 -3.78 -2.82 12.83
N GLY A 64 -3.90 -4.12 12.49
CA GLY A 64 -5.14 -4.87 12.67
C GLY A 64 -6.24 -4.53 11.66
N THR A 65 -5.96 -3.73 10.66
CA THR A 65 -6.87 -3.46 9.54
C THR A 65 -6.61 -4.42 8.38
N ASN A 66 -7.55 -4.47 7.43
CA ASN A 66 -7.41 -5.24 6.19
C ASN A 66 -6.92 -4.35 5.02
N VAL A 67 -6.07 -3.38 5.33
CA VAL A 67 -5.53 -2.44 4.34
C VAL A 67 -4.49 -3.14 3.46
N TYR A 68 -4.51 -2.82 2.17
CA TYR A 68 -3.41 -3.14 1.26
C TYR A 68 -2.40 -2.01 1.24
N ILE A 69 -1.14 -2.32 0.91
CA ILE A 69 -0.09 -1.32 0.69
C ILE A 69 0.57 -1.55 -0.66
N ASP A 70 1.27 -0.55 -1.18
CA ASP A 70 2.15 -0.71 -2.32
C ASP A 70 3.57 -0.16 -2.06
N THR A 71 4.51 -0.50 -2.93
CA THR A 71 5.91 -0.10 -2.81
C THR A 71 6.25 1.23 -3.46
N SER A 72 5.27 1.88 -4.10
CA SER A 72 5.49 3.11 -4.87
C SER A 72 6.18 4.20 -4.05
N SER A 73 7.06 4.95 -4.67
CA SER A 73 7.82 6.08 -4.07
C SER A 73 8.44 5.80 -2.70
N SER A 74 8.83 4.56 -2.41
CA SER A 74 9.34 4.20 -1.08
C SER A 74 10.72 3.53 -1.11
N LEU A 75 10.95 2.62 -2.05
CA LEU A 75 12.14 1.76 -2.04
C LEU A 75 13.46 2.51 -2.25
N PHE A 76 13.42 3.72 -2.78
CA PHE A 76 14.60 4.59 -2.87
C PHE A 76 14.95 5.29 -1.55
N ALA A 77 13.95 5.43 -0.65
CA ALA A 77 14.04 6.26 0.55
C ALA A 77 14.26 5.44 1.84
N VAL A 78 14.02 4.13 1.79
CA VAL A 78 14.17 3.23 2.94
C VAL A 78 15.20 2.14 2.65
N THR A 79 15.80 1.57 3.70
CA THR A 79 16.64 0.39 3.53
C THR A 79 15.79 -0.85 3.21
N PRO A 80 16.37 -1.91 2.60
CA PRO A 80 15.66 -3.17 2.39
C PRO A 80 15.04 -3.73 3.67
N GLU A 81 15.70 -3.63 4.82
CA GLU A 81 15.20 -4.08 6.11
C GLU A 81 13.97 -3.28 6.57
N GLN A 82 13.99 -1.96 6.37
CA GLN A 82 12.86 -1.10 6.69
C GLN A 82 11.66 -1.38 5.80
N ALA A 83 11.89 -1.58 4.49
CA ALA A 83 10.83 -1.98 3.56
C ALA A 83 10.23 -3.33 3.96
N ARG A 84 11.07 -4.34 4.22
CA ARG A 84 10.63 -5.66 4.69
C ARG A 84 9.81 -5.56 5.96
N LYS A 85 10.24 -4.74 6.94
CA LYS A 85 9.50 -4.54 8.19
C LYS A 85 8.06 -4.05 7.94
N SER A 86 7.84 -3.18 6.95
CA SER A 86 6.49 -2.76 6.58
C SER A 86 5.72 -3.87 5.86
N ILE A 87 6.35 -4.53 4.88
CA ILE A 87 5.74 -5.63 4.13
C ILE A 87 5.35 -6.79 5.06
N GLU A 88 6.21 -7.18 5.98
CA GLU A 88 5.95 -8.24 6.95
C GLU A 88 4.84 -7.86 7.95
N HIS A 89 4.76 -6.58 8.32
CA HIS A 89 3.73 -6.08 9.22
C HIS A 89 2.34 -6.12 8.59
N PHE A 90 2.19 -5.66 7.34
CA PHE A 90 0.90 -5.69 6.63
C PHE A 90 0.62 -7.03 5.97
N GLY A 91 1.65 -7.82 5.71
CA GLY A 91 1.60 -9.12 5.06
C GLY A 91 1.91 -9.06 3.57
N VAL A 92 2.64 -10.09 3.09
CA VAL A 92 2.96 -10.26 1.67
C VAL A 92 1.69 -10.30 0.82
N ASP A 93 0.63 -10.96 1.32
CA ASP A 93 -0.67 -11.08 0.63
C ASP A 93 -1.46 -9.76 0.54
N HIS A 94 -1.05 -8.73 1.27
CA HIS A 94 -1.63 -7.38 1.25
C HIS A 94 -0.69 -6.34 0.67
N THR A 95 0.44 -6.75 0.12
CA THR A 95 1.42 -5.85 -0.50
C THR A 95 1.40 -6.00 -2.01
N MET A 96 1.46 -4.88 -2.72
CA MET A 96 1.57 -4.83 -4.17
C MET A 96 2.80 -4.05 -4.60
N PHE A 97 3.39 -4.45 -5.72
CA PHE A 97 4.42 -3.67 -6.36
C PHE A 97 3.81 -2.45 -7.05
N GLY A 98 4.37 -1.28 -6.82
CA GLY A 98 4.03 -0.03 -7.47
C GLY A 98 5.26 0.81 -7.73
N THR A 99 5.22 1.70 -8.73
CA THR A 99 6.36 2.52 -9.14
C THR A 99 6.14 4.02 -8.99
N ASP A 100 4.87 4.47 -8.94
CA ASP A 100 4.52 5.89 -9.02
C ASP A 100 5.01 6.55 -10.33
N PHE A 101 4.97 5.78 -11.43
CA PHE A 101 5.31 6.29 -12.76
C PHE A 101 4.41 7.51 -13.11
N PRO A 102 4.92 8.59 -13.69
CA PRO A 102 6.25 8.76 -14.29
C PRO A 102 7.33 9.31 -13.32
N MET A 103 7.05 9.40 -12.03
CA MET A 103 8.01 9.88 -11.03
C MET A 103 9.28 9.04 -11.01
N TRP A 104 9.12 7.70 -11.05
CA TRP A 104 10.22 6.74 -11.00
C TRP A 104 10.19 5.78 -12.18
N SER A 105 11.36 5.31 -12.59
CA SER A 105 11.52 4.32 -13.63
C SER A 105 11.04 2.94 -13.14
N PRO A 106 10.08 2.29 -13.83
CA PRO A 106 9.66 0.94 -13.45
C PRO A 106 10.80 -0.08 -13.40
N LYS A 107 11.80 0.08 -14.26
CA LYS A 107 12.99 -0.79 -14.27
C LYS A 107 13.80 -0.65 -12.98
N GLU A 108 14.09 0.58 -12.57
CA GLU A 108 14.84 0.84 -11.35
C GLU A 108 14.08 0.40 -10.10
N GLU A 109 12.76 0.61 -10.08
CA GLU A 109 11.92 0.16 -8.97
C GLU A 109 11.85 -1.37 -8.88
N LEU A 110 11.84 -2.10 -10.01
CA LEU A 110 11.96 -3.55 -10.02
C LEU A 110 13.31 -4.03 -9.49
N GLU A 111 14.39 -3.37 -9.84
CA GLU A 111 15.72 -3.69 -9.30
C GLU A 111 15.76 -3.52 -7.78
N ARG A 112 15.20 -2.44 -7.25
CA ARG A 112 15.06 -2.20 -5.79
C ARG A 112 14.15 -3.22 -5.13
N PHE A 113 13.05 -3.58 -5.79
CA PHE A 113 12.10 -4.59 -5.30
C PHE A 113 12.77 -5.97 -5.18
N PHE A 114 13.46 -6.44 -6.20
CA PHE A 114 14.16 -7.72 -6.13
C PHE A 114 15.31 -7.72 -5.11
N ALA A 115 15.92 -6.58 -4.84
CA ALA A 115 16.93 -6.42 -3.79
C ALA A 115 16.37 -6.64 -2.37
N LEU A 116 15.04 -6.66 -2.19
CA LEU A 116 14.41 -7.05 -0.92
C LEU A 116 14.64 -8.51 -0.56
N GLY A 117 14.96 -9.37 -1.54
CA GLY A 117 15.35 -10.76 -1.30
C GLY A 117 14.21 -11.71 -0.93
N TYR A 118 12.98 -11.43 -1.35
CA TYR A 118 11.86 -12.36 -1.23
C TYR A 118 11.99 -13.53 -2.23
N GLY A 119 11.41 -14.67 -1.88
CA GLY A 119 11.36 -15.84 -2.77
C GLY A 119 10.41 -15.63 -3.95
N GLU A 120 10.48 -16.56 -4.93
CA GLU A 120 9.70 -16.48 -6.17
C GLU A 120 8.19 -16.41 -5.91
N GLU A 121 7.68 -17.20 -4.97
CA GLU A 121 6.26 -17.22 -4.61
C GLU A 121 5.79 -15.86 -4.08
N ASP A 122 6.51 -15.28 -3.11
CA ASP A 122 6.17 -13.98 -2.53
C ASP A 122 6.30 -12.84 -3.56
N ASN A 123 7.35 -12.90 -4.40
CA ASN A 123 7.51 -11.95 -5.49
C ASN A 123 6.33 -12.00 -6.47
N ARG A 124 5.87 -13.19 -6.85
CA ARG A 124 4.71 -13.37 -7.73
C ARG A 124 3.43 -12.81 -7.13
N LYS A 125 3.21 -13.05 -5.84
CA LYS A 125 2.07 -12.46 -5.11
C LYS A 125 2.09 -10.93 -5.18
N MET A 126 3.19 -10.30 -4.81
CA MET A 126 3.30 -8.85 -4.77
C MET A 126 3.32 -8.20 -6.16
N LEU A 127 3.89 -8.85 -7.17
CA LEU A 127 3.97 -8.32 -8.52
C LEU A 127 2.66 -8.48 -9.31
N PHE A 128 1.83 -9.47 -9.00
CA PHE A 128 0.66 -9.77 -9.82
C PHE A 128 -0.56 -10.29 -9.04
N GLU A 129 -0.42 -11.37 -8.26
CA GLU A 129 -1.58 -12.11 -7.76
C GLU A 129 -2.45 -11.29 -6.79
N ASN A 130 -1.83 -10.49 -5.94
CA ASN A 130 -2.56 -9.64 -5.00
C ASN A 130 -3.42 -8.61 -5.72
N PHE A 131 -2.87 -7.99 -6.77
CA PHE A 131 -3.62 -7.06 -7.61
C PHE A 131 -4.76 -7.79 -8.35
N ALA A 132 -4.45 -8.92 -9.00
CA ALA A 132 -5.44 -9.70 -9.73
C ALA A 132 -6.60 -10.13 -8.82
N ARG A 133 -6.31 -10.61 -7.62
CA ARG A 133 -7.31 -11.00 -6.61
C ARG A 133 -8.14 -9.79 -6.17
N LEU A 134 -7.48 -8.67 -5.83
CA LEU A 134 -8.15 -7.47 -5.33
C LEU A 134 -9.11 -6.88 -6.37
N PHE A 135 -8.69 -6.84 -7.62
CA PHE A 135 -9.49 -6.27 -8.72
C PHE A 135 -10.33 -7.32 -9.47
N ARG A 136 -10.36 -8.57 -8.99
CA ARG A 136 -11.15 -9.67 -9.58
C ARG A 136 -10.88 -9.85 -11.07
N LEU A 137 -9.62 -9.74 -11.46
CA LEU A 137 -9.22 -10.02 -12.84
C LEU A 137 -9.37 -11.51 -13.10
N ALA A 138 -9.95 -11.87 -14.26
CA ALA A 138 -9.99 -13.26 -14.70
C ALA A 138 -8.56 -13.77 -14.95
N GLU A 139 -8.31 -15.02 -14.53
CA GLU A 139 -7.08 -15.73 -14.87
C GLU A 139 -7.01 -16.04 -16.37
#